data_25e2135c261b0fe83befae9a18fc8724
#
_entry.id   25e2135c261b0fe83befae9a18fc8724
#
_cell.length_a   1.000
_cell.length_b   1.000
_cell.length_c   1.000
_cell.angle_alpha   90.00
_cell.angle_beta   90.00
_cell.angle_gamma   90.00
#
_symmetry.space_group_name_H-M   'P 1'
#
loop_
_entity.id
_entity.type
_entity.pdbx_description
1 polymer ?
#
loop_
_entity_poly.entity_id
_entity_poly.type
_entity_poly.pdbx_seq_one_letter_code
_entity_poly.pdbx_strand_id
1 'polypeptide(L)'
;YSNSKHEGEMEVWRGIAEGLNATIVNPSLILGAGRWDSGSCELFNTIAKRFPFYTTGINGFVDVKDVVRAMITLMENNKFGQRYCLNGALISYKDLFNLMAENFNVKAPHIKVGKNLSEIAWRIFWLIGKIRGKKPLITKETARTSTRKYSYSSAKIIKELDFKFTPIEDSVKEICEIYLKEKNNK
;
A
#
# COMPACT_ATOMS: atom_id res chain seq x y z
N TYR A 1 -10.78 -10.50 5.52
CA TYR A 1 -9.45 -10.40 4.91
C TYR A 1 -8.32 -10.64 5.94
N SER A 2 -8.29 -9.88 7.04
CA SER A 2 -7.23 -10.01 8.07
C SER A 2 -7.18 -11.41 8.69
N ASN A 3 -8.33 -11.99 9.06
CA ASN A 3 -8.41 -13.34 9.62
C ASN A 3 -7.90 -14.39 8.62
N SER A 4 -8.32 -14.32 7.36
CA SER A 4 -7.87 -15.26 6.32
C SER A 4 -6.34 -15.19 6.09
N LYS A 5 -5.74 -14.00 6.17
CA LYS A 5 -4.28 -13.87 6.08
C LYS A 5 -3.57 -14.47 7.29
N HIS A 6 -4.13 -14.26 8.48
CA HIS A 6 -3.58 -14.83 9.70
C HIS A 6 -3.67 -16.37 9.70
N GLU A 7 -4.81 -16.92 9.32
CA GLU A 7 -4.98 -18.38 9.20
C GLU A 7 -3.99 -18.98 8.18
N GLY A 8 -3.82 -18.34 7.01
CA GLY A 8 -2.82 -18.76 6.04
C GLY A 8 -1.38 -18.71 6.57
N GLU A 9 -1.04 -17.68 7.36
CA GLU A 9 0.28 -17.58 8.01
C GLU A 9 0.47 -18.71 9.02
N MET A 10 -0.56 -19.07 9.79
CA MET A 10 -0.50 -20.18 10.76
C MET A 10 -0.24 -21.53 10.08
N GLU A 11 -0.82 -21.76 8.89
CA GLU A 11 -0.56 -22.99 8.11
C GLU A 11 0.91 -23.05 7.64
N VAL A 12 1.50 -21.92 7.27
CA VAL A 12 2.94 -21.87 6.93
C VAL A 12 3.81 -22.18 8.16
N TRP A 13 3.45 -21.65 9.33
CA TRP A 13 4.15 -21.97 10.58
C TRP A 13 4.05 -23.43 10.94
N ARG A 14 2.90 -24.08 10.71
CA ARG A 14 2.75 -25.52 10.87
C ARG A 14 3.68 -26.29 9.94
N GLY A 15 3.71 -25.93 8.65
CA GLY A 15 4.63 -26.55 7.68
C GLY A 15 6.10 -26.38 8.08
N ILE A 16 6.49 -25.20 8.61
CA ILE A 16 7.85 -24.97 9.12
C ILE A 16 8.16 -25.92 10.29
N ALA A 17 7.22 -26.13 11.22
CA ALA A 17 7.39 -27.06 12.33
C ALA A 17 7.51 -28.52 11.85
N GLU A 18 6.94 -28.87 10.71
CA GLU A 18 7.04 -30.15 10.02
C GLU A 18 8.28 -30.29 9.11
N GLY A 19 9.17 -29.27 9.07
CA GLY A 19 10.42 -29.29 8.32
C GLY A 19 10.41 -28.51 7.00
N LEU A 20 9.37 -27.74 6.70
CA LEU A 20 9.32 -26.89 5.51
C LEU A 20 10.33 -25.72 5.61
N ASN A 21 11.20 -25.59 4.62
CA ASN A 21 12.09 -24.46 4.48
C ASN A 21 11.33 -23.26 3.88
N ALA A 22 10.72 -22.45 4.74
CA ALA A 22 9.96 -21.27 4.31
C ALA A 22 10.33 -20.03 5.13
N THR A 23 10.14 -18.87 4.51
CA THR A 23 10.26 -17.53 5.13
C THR A 23 8.97 -16.76 4.87
N ILE A 24 8.49 -16.06 5.88
CA ILE A 24 7.28 -15.26 5.78
C ILE A 24 7.66 -13.79 5.64
N VAL A 25 7.12 -13.11 4.62
CA VAL A 25 7.24 -11.66 4.47
C VAL A 25 5.88 -11.01 4.64
N ASN A 26 5.82 -9.98 5.48
CA ASN A 26 4.63 -9.19 5.76
C ASN A 26 4.87 -7.75 5.29
N PRO A 27 4.62 -7.44 4.02
CA PRO A 27 4.79 -6.10 3.49
C PRO A 27 3.70 -5.17 4.04
N SER A 28 4.07 -3.91 4.26
CA SER A 28 3.12 -2.82 4.44
C SER A 28 2.33 -2.59 3.13
N LEU A 29 1.72 -1.44 2.90
CA LEU A 29 0.99 -1.19 1.67
C LEU A 29 1.96 -1.13 0.48
N ILE A 30 1.85 -2.12 -0.42
CA ILE A 30 2.75 -2.26 -1.57
C ILE A 30 2.36 -1.24 -2.63
N LEU A 31 3.35 -0.44 -3.08
CA LEU A 31 3.23 0.47 -4.21
C LEU A 31 3.92 -0.14 -5.43
N GLY A 32 3.29 0.00 -6.60
CA GLY A 32 3.83 -0.48 -7.86
C GLY A 32 2.89 -0.16 -9.01
N ALA A 33 3.39 -0.15 -10.24
CA ALA A 33 2.57 -0.02 -11.43
C ALA A 33 1.82 -1.32 -11.73
N GLY A 34 0.59 -1.21 -12.23
CA GLY A 34 -0.25 -2.37 -12.53
C GLY A 34 -1.65 -1.94 -12.98
N ARG A 35 -2.67 -2.65 -12.55
CA ARG A 35 -4.05 -2.30 -12.89
C ARG A 35 -4.48 -1.03 -12.15
N TRP A 36 -4.63 0.07 -12.89
CA TRP A 36 -4.95 1.40 -12.34
C TRP A 36 -6.38 1.54 -11.77
N ASP A 37 -7.21 0.52 -11.90
CA ASP A 37 -8.59 0.45 -11.39
C ASP A 37 -8.72 -0.41 -10.13
N SER A 38 -7.61 -0.86 -9.55
CA SER A 38 -7.64 -1.75 -8.38
C SER A 38 -6.42 -1.60 -7.47
N GLY A 39 -6.59 -1.95 -6.18
CA GLY A 39 -5.53 -1.98 -5.18
C GLY A 39 -4.88 -0.61 -4.94
N SER A 40 -3.58 -0.61 -4.67
CA SER A 40 -2.81 0.62 -4.43
C SER A 40 -2.64 1.48 -5.70
N CYS A 41 -2.72 0.89 -6.90
CA CYS A 41 -2.67 1.62 -8.16
C CYS A 41 -3.85 2.59 -8.32
N GLU A 42 -5.01 2.30 -7.71
CA GLU A 42 -6.19 3.17 -7.73
C GLU A 42 -5.92 4.52 -7.04
N LEU A 43 -4.99 4.57 -6.07
CA LEU A 43 -4.57 5.82 -5.43
C LEU A 43 -3.96 6.77 -6.46
N PHE A 44 -3.05 6.27 -7.31
CA PHE A 44 -2.43 7.06 -8.38
C PHE A 44 -3.45 7.55 -9.39
N ASN A 45 -4.34 6.66 -9.86
CA ASN A 45 -5.40 7.02 -10.79
C ASN A 45 -6.37 8.09 -10.20
N THR A 46 -6.62 8.02 -8.90
CA THR A 46 -7.49 8.95 -8.19
C THR A 46 -6.85 10.34 -8.09
N ILE A 47 -5.57 10.40 -7.74
CA ILE A 47 -4.84 11.68 -7.66
C ILE A 47 -4.64 12.30 -9.04
N ALA A 48 -4.29 11.51 -10.06
CA ALA A 48 -4.20 11.98 -11.45
C ALA A 48 -5.50 12.61 -11.94
N LYS A 49 -6.66 12.17 -11.45
CA LYS A 49 -7.99 12.75 -11.71
C LYS A 49 -8.34 13.94 -10.83
N ARG A 50 -7.36 14.51 -10.12
CA ARG A 50 -7.52 15.70 -9.28
C ARG A 50 -8.54 15.54 -8.15
N PHE A 51 -8.59 14.37 -7.51
CA PHE A 51 -9.47 14.13 -6.36
C PHE A 51 -9.11 15.06 -5.20
N PRO A 52 -10.05 15.88 -4.69
CA PRO A 52 -9.69 16.99 -3.80
C PRO A 52 -9.57 16.59 -2.32
N PHE A 53 -9.90 15.36 -1.95
CA PHE A 53 -10.00 14.95 -0.55
C PHE A 53 -8.79 14.15 -0.09
N TYR A 54 -8.39 14.34 1.18
CA TYR A 54 -7.36 13.53 1.85
C TYR A 54 -7.75 13.13 3.26
N THR A 55 -7.13 12.07 3.77
CA THR A 55 -7.27 11.56 5.13
C THR A 55 -5.99 11.80 5.94
N THR A 56 -6.10 11.75 7.28
CA THR A 56 -4.97 12.08 8.18
C THR A 56 -4.28 10.85 8.77
N GLY A 57 -4.61 9.65 8.29
CA GLY A 57 -3.96 8.43 8.74
C GLY A 57 -2.49 8.38 8.33
N ILE A 58 -1.71 7.64 9.11
CA ILE A 58 -0.31 7.30 8.81
C ILE A 58 -0.28 5.81 8.50
N ASN A 59 0.39 5.43 7.43
CA ASN A 59 0.56 4.03 7.04
C ASN A 59 1.99 3.76 6.58
N GLY A 60 2.33 2.48 6.55
CA GLY A 60 3.56 2.01 5.94
C GLY A 60 3.37 1.81 4.44
N PHE A 61 4.41 2.13 3.68
CA PHE A 61 4.46 1.94 2.23
C PHE A 61 5.79 1.29 1.85
N VAL A 62 5.74 0.39 0.87
CA VAL A 62 6.92 -0.30 0.36
C VAL A 62 6.82 -0.47 -1.15
N ASP A 63 7.93 -0.29 -1.85
CA ASP A 63 8.00 -0.55 -3.29
C ASP A 63 7.86 -2.05 -3.58
N VAL A 64 7.12 -2.39 -4.63
CA VAL A 64 6.95 -3.79 -5.06
C VAL A 64 8.27 -4.46 -5.41
N LYS A 65 9.22 -3.70 -5.99
CA LYS A 65 10.56 -4.21 -6.32
C LYS A 65 11.35 -4.55 -5.08
N ASP A 66 11.20 -3.76 -4.01
CA ASP A 66 11.83 -4.05 -2.72
C ASP A 66 11.25 -5.32 -2.08
N VAL A 67 9.93 -5.53 -2.21
CA VAL A 67 9.31 -6.78 -1.73
C VAL A 67 9.90 -7.99 -2.46
N VAL A 68 9.98 -7.93 -3.80
CA VAL A 68 10.56 -8.99 -4.62
C VAL A 68 12.04 -9.22 -4.27
N ARG A 69 12.82 -8.15 -4.19
CA ARG A 69 14.24 -8.24 -3.81
C ARG A 69 14.43 -8.84 -2.42
N ALA A 70 13.62 -8.43 -1.45
CA ALA A 70 13.66 -8.99 -0.10
C ALA A 70 13.34 -10.49 -0.09
N MET A 71 12.33 -10.92 -0.84
CA MET A 71 11.98 -12.36 -0.95
C MET A 71 13.14 -13.17 -1.52
N ILE A 72 13.75 -12.72 -2.61
CA ILE A 72 14.90 -13.38 -3.24
C ILE A 72 16.08 -13.41 -2.26
N THR A 73 16.46 -12.27 -1.68
CA THR A 73 17.59 -12.18 -0.74
C THR A 73 17.39 -13.09 0.48
N LEU A 74 16.18 -13.18 1.03
CA LEU A 74 15.89 -14.05 2.17
C LEU A 74 16.02 -15.54 1.81
N MET A 75 15.59 -15.93 0.61
CA MET A 75 15.72 -17.30 0.11
C MET A 75 17.20 -17.66 -0.14
N GLU A 76 17.95 -16.82 -0.82
CA GLU A 76 19.38 -17.02 -1.12
C GLU A 76 20.24 -17.11 0.15
N ASN A 77 19.89 -16.38 1.20
CA ASN A 77 20.57 -16.40 2.48
C ASN A 77 19.99 -17.46 3.46
N ASN A 78 19.13 -18.38 3.00
CA ASN A 78 18.55 -19.47 3.79
C ASN A 78 17.91 -18.98 5.10
N LYS A 79 17.24 -17.82 5.10
CA LYS A 79 16.60 -17.25 6.30
C LYS A 79 15.27 -17.93 6.63
N PHE A 80 15.28 -19.26 6.67
CA PHE A 80 14.10 -20.06 6.92
C PHE A 80 13.63 -20.02 8.39
N GLY A 81 12.36 -20.37 8.62
CA GLY A 81 11.75 -20.37 9.95
C GLY A 81 11.62 -18.97 10.54
N GLN A 82 11.55 -17.94 9.70
CA GLN A 82 11.56 -16.53 10.13
C GLN A 82 10.43 -15.74 9.50
N ARG A 83 10.06 -14.61 10.17
CA ARG A 83 9.11 -13.63 9.65
C ARG A 83 9.75 -12.25 9.60
N TYR A 84 9.52 -11.54 8.49
CA TYR A 84 10.03 -10.20 8.24
C TYR A 84 8.93 -9.24 7.85
N CYS A 85 8.83 -8.11 8.57
CA CYS A 85 8.00 -6.99 8.15
C CYS A 85 8.79 -6.16 7.13
N LEU A 86 8.16 -5.83 6.00
CA LEU A 86 8.76 -5.03 4.94
C LEU A 86 8.04 -3.69 4.86
N ASN A 87 8.69 -2.64 5.33
CA ASN A 87 8.19 -1.27 5.32
C ASN A 87 9.31 -0.32 4.88
N GLY A 88 9.16 0.31 3.73
CA GLY A 88 10.14 1.26 3.19
C GLY A 88 9.98 2.66 3.78
N ALA A 89 8.74 3.12 3.96
CA ALA A 89 8.45 4.42 4.51
C ALA A 89 7.21 4.39 5.40
N LEU A 90 7.21 5.25 6.43
CA LEU A 90 6.07 5.48 7.31
C LEU A 90 5.65 6.95 7.18
N ILE A 91 4.64 7.23 6.35
CA ILE A 91 4.20 8.59 6.03
C ILE A 91 2.67 8.71 6.09
N SER A 92 2.17 9.95 6.13
CA SER A 92 0.74 10.20 6.08
C SER A 92 0.19 10.01 4.64
N TYR A 93 -1.10 9.66 4.52
CA TYR A 93 -1.76 9.67 3.21
C TYR A 93 -1.72 11.05 2.55
N LYS A 94 -1.74 12.13 3.35
CA LYS A 94 -1.61 13.49 2.83
C LYS A 94 -0.27 13.70 2.12
N ASP A 95 0.83 13.29 2.77
CA ASP A 95 2.18 13.47 2.23
C ASP A 95 2.38 12.60 0.98
N LEU A 96 1.91 11.35 1.02
CA LEU A 96 1.91 10.48 -0.16
C LEU A 96 1.15 11.09 -1.33
N PHE A 97 -0.05 11.65 -1.09
CA PHE A 97 -0.87 12.28 -2.13
C PHE A 97 -0.24 13.57 -2.65
N ASN A 98 0.47 14.33 -1.80
CA ASN A 98 1.24 15.50 -2.24
C ASN A 98 2.36 15.08 -3.19
N LEU A 99 3.14 14.05 -2.85
CA LEU A 99 4.19 13.51 -3.73
C LEU A 99 3.62 13.05 -5.09
N MET A 100 2.49 12.33 -5.08
CA MET A 100 1.83 11.92 -6.32
C MET A 100 1.36 13.12 -7.14
N ALA A 101 0.73 14.12 -6.50
CA ALA A 101 0.20 15.31 -7.16
C ALA A 101 1.30 16.15 -7.80
N GLU A 102 2.44 16.29 -7.13
CA GLU A 102 3.64 16.95 -7.64
C GLU A 102 4.14 16.27 -8.92
N ASN A 103 4.32 14.94 -8.88
CA ASN A 103 4.80 14.17 -10.03
C ASN A 103 3.80 14.14 -11.21
N PHE A 104 2.50 14.25 -10.94
CA PHE A 104 1.48 14.39 -11.98
C PHE A 104 1.27 15.83 -12.46
N ASN A 105 1.93 16.80 -11.84
CA ASN A 105 1.70 18.24 -12.07
C ASN A 105 0.21 18.62 -11.96
N VAL A 106 -0.43 18.16 -10.89
CA VAL A 106 -1.84 18.45 -10.58
C VAL A 106 -1.97 19.10 -9.21
N LYS A 107 -3.10 19.77 -8.96
CA LYS A 107 -3.39 20.33 -7.64
C LYS A 107 -3.52 19.22 -6.61
N ALA A 108 -2.77 19.31 -5.51
CA ALA A 108 -2.82 18.35 -4.42
C ALA A 108 -4.19 18.37 -3.72
N PRO A 109 -4.63 17.22 -3.14
CA PRO A 109 -5.80 17.16 -2.30
C PRO A 109 -5.72 18.16 -1.15
N HIS A 110 -6.78 18.98 -0.98
CA HIS A 110 -6.79 20.08 -0.02
C HIS A 110 -7.95 20.05 0.97
N ILE A 111 -8.93 19.15 0.77
CA ILE A 111 -10.09 19.00 1.65
C ILE A 111 -9.83 17.84 2.61
N LYS A 112 -9.68 18.18 3.89
CA LYS A 112 -9.47 17.17 4.95
C LYS A 112 -10.75 16.41 5.24
N VAL A 113 -10.70 15.08 5.19
CA VAL A 113 -11.78 14.20 5.60
C VAL A 113 -11.50 13.65 7.01
N GLY A 114 -12.22 14.17 7.99
CA GLY A 114 -12.18 13.66 9.37
C GLY A 114 -13.06 12.42 9.57
N LYS A 115 -12.99 11.83 10.77
CA LYS A 115 -13.75 10.60 11.11
C LYS A 115 -15.25 10.71 10.82
N ASN A 116 -15.90 11.81 11.20
CA ASN A 116 -17.34 12.00 11.02
C ASN A 116 -17.71 12.14 9.54
N LEU A 117 -16.91 12.87 8.78
CA LEU A 117 -17.15 13.05 7.34
C LEU A 117 -16.88 11.75 6.58
N SER A 118 -15.89 10.95 6.97
CA SER A 118 -15.62 9.64 6.37
C SER A 118 -16.76 8.65 6.61
N GLU A 119 -17.42 8.70 7.78
CA GLU A 119 -18.61 7.87 8.09
C GLU A 119 -19.83 8.24 7.22
N ILE A 120 -19.96 9.47 6.81
CA ILE A 120 -21.02 9.91 5.87
C ILE A 120 -20.59 9.57 4.43
N ALA A 121 -19.36 9.87 4.07
CA ALA A 121 -18.86 9.68 2.72
C ALA A 121 -18.99 8.23 2.24
N TRP A 122 -18.56 7.22 3.04
CA TRP A 122 -18.65 5.84 2.59
C TRP A 122 -20.11 5.39 2.35
N ARG A 123 -21.11 5.90 3.10
CA ARG A 123 -22.53 5.61 2.88
C ARG A 123 -23.02 6.17 1.55
N ILE A 124 -22.60 7.39 1.22
CA ILE A 124 -22.95 8.04 -0.06
C ILE A 124 -22.30 7.28 -1.21
N PHE A 125 -21.00 6.97 -1.13
CA PHE A 125 -20.29 6.23 -2.17
C PHE A 125 -20.82 4.79 -2.33
N TRP A 126 -21.22 4.14 -1.25
CA TRP A 126 -21.87 2.84 -1.28
C TRP A 126 -23.22 2.91 -2.04
N LEU A 127 -24.04 3.92 -1.76
CA LEU A 127 -25.32 4.12 -2.44
C LEU A 127 -25.12 4.39 -3.93
N ILE A 128 -24.20 5.27 -4.27
CA ILE A 128 -23.83 5.58 -5.67
C ILE A 128 -23.27 4.33 -6.37
N GLY A 129 -22.44 3.55 -5.71
CA GLY A 129 -21.89 2.29 -6.22
C GLY A 129 -22.99 1.28 -6.54
N LYS A 130 -23.98 1.15 -5.63
CA LYS A 130 -25.14 0.26 -5.82
C LYS A 130 -26.00 0.69 -7.02
N ILE A 131 -26.23 2.00 -7.18
CA ILE A 131 -27.02 2.55 -8.31
C ILE A 131 -26.26 2.37 -9.64
N ARG A 132 -24.92 2.53 -9.64
CA ARG A 132 -24.10 2.48 -10.86
C ARG A 132 -23.56 1.07 -11.18
N GLY A 133 -23.84 0.06 -10.36
CA GLY A 133 -23.30 -1.31 -10.53
C GLY A 133 -21.77 -1.41 -10.42
N LYS A 134 -21.12 -0.43 -9.78
CA LYS A 134 -19.65 -0.38 -9.63
C LYS A 134 -19.26 -0.50 -8.15
N LYS A 135 -18.08 -1.10 -7.90
CA LYS A 135 -17.52 -1.15 -6.55
C LYS A 135 -17.33 0.28 -6.01
N PRO A 136 -17.76 0.57 -4.76
CA PRO A 136 -17.59 1.91 -4.21
C PRO A 136 -16.10 2.21 -4.00
N LEU A 137 -15.67 3.41 -4.36
CA LEU A 137 -14.31 3.96 -4.17
C LEU A 137 -13.90 3.96 -2.68
N ILE A 138 -14.86 4.17 -1.79
CA ILE A 138 -14.66 4.23 -0.35
C ILE A 138 -15.57 3.21 0.30
N THR A 139 -14.98 2.19 0.91
CA THR A 139 -15.68 1.22 1.74
C THR A 139 -15.62 1.64 3.22
N LYS A 140 -16.48 1.06 4.05
CA LYS A 140 -16.43 1.28 5.51
C LYS A 140 -15.05 0.94 6.10
N GLU A 141 -14.42 -0.10 5.59
CA GLU A 141 -13.09 -0.54 6.03
C GLU A 141 -12.02 0.48 5.62
N THR A 142 -12.02 0.93 4.36
CA THR A 142 -11.09 1.95 3.85
C THR A 142 -11.27 3.28 4.61
N ALA A 143 -12.51 3.70 4.89
CA ALA A 143 -12.79 4.91 5.66
C ALA A 143 -12.23 4.85 7.08
N ARG A 144 -12.30 3.69 7.74
CA ARG A 144 -11.77 3.49 9.09
C ARG A 144 -10.25 3.38 9.11
N THR A 145 -9.66 2.63 8.18
CA THR A 145 -8.21 2.42 8.12
C THR A 145 -7.46 3.68 7.69
N SER A 146 -8.04 4.48 6.80
CA SER A 146 -7.42 5.72 6.28
C SER A 146 -7.28 6.84 7.33
N THR A 147 -7.89 6.71 8.50
CA THR A 147 -7.75 7.67 9.62
C THR A 147 -6.88 7.14 10.76
N ARG A 148 -6.48 5.87 10.72
CA ARG A 148 -5.64 5.25 11.74
C ARG A 148 -4.16 5.59 11.54
N LYS A 149 -3.43 5.53 12.63
CA LYS A 149 -1.96 5.61 12.61
C LYS A 149 -1.41 4.21 12.84
N TYR A 150 -0.73 3.68 11.86
CA TYR A 150 -0.03 2.41 11.96
C TYR A 150 1.46 2.67 12.19
N SER A 151 2.14 1.72 12.82
CA SER A 151 3.58 1.72 12.98
C SER A 151 4.10 0.35 12.56
N TYR A 152 5.08 0.33 11.69
CA TYR A 152 5.74 -0.87 11.18
C TYR A 152 7.24 -0.71 11.33
N SER A 153 7.95 -1.80 11.63
CA SER A 153 9.40 -1.79 11.76
C SER A 153 10.01 -2.85 10.87
N SER A 154 10.92 -2.43 9.99
CA SER A 154 11.74 -3.30 9.16
C SER A 154 13.14 -3.51 9.76
N ALA A 155 13.35 -3.16 11.03
CA ALA A 155 14.66 -3.19 11.68
C ALA A 155 15.33 -4.58 11.57
N LYS A 156 14.55 -5.66 11.58
CA LYS A 156 15.08 -7.03 11.51
C LYS A 156 15.80 -7.28 10.17
N ILE A 157 15.16 -7.04 9.04
CA ILE A 157 15.76 -7.30 7.73
C ILE A 157 16.92 -6.36 7.46
N ILE A 158 16.81 -5.08 7.88
CA ILE A 158 17.88 -4.10 7.77
C ILE A 158 19.11 -4.57 8.55
N LYS A 159 18.93 -4.98 9.82
CA LYS A 159 20.03 -5.43 10.69
C LYS A 159 20.69 -6.73 10.20
N GLU A 160 19.89 -7.69 9.73
CA GLU A 160 20.38 -9.02 9.39
C GLU A 160 20.98 -9.12 7.99
N LEU A 161 20.56 -8.27 7.05
CA LEU A 161 20.94 -8.37 5.64
C LEU A 161 21.43 -7.03 5.04
N ASP A 162 21.64 -6.00 5.87
CA ASP A 162 21.95 -4.62 5.40
C ASP A 162 20.99 -4.15 4.27
N PHE A 163 19.71 -4.57 4.40
CA PHE A 163 18.72 -4.34 3.36
C PHE A 163 18.36 -2.86 3.28
N LYS A 164 18.45 -2.29 2.07
CA LYS A 164 18.15 -0.87 1.82
C LYS A 164 16.86 -0.77 1.00
N PHE A 165 15.87 -0.09 1.56
CA PHE A 165 14.62 0.22 0.86
C PHE A 165 14.80 1.41 -0.09
N THR A 166 14.08 1.37 -1.18
CA THR A 166 13.98 2.48 -2.14
C THR A 166 13.29 3.68 -1.45
N PRO A 167 13.82 4.90 -1.56
CA PRO A 167 13.13 6.09 -1.09
C PRO A 167 11.72 6.19 -1.68
N ILE A 168 10.75 6.59 -0.87
CA ILE A 168 9.34 6.63 -1.31
C ILE A 168 9.12 7.63 -2.44
N GLU A 169 9.88 8.70 -2.45
CA GLU A 169 9.89 9.73 -3.48
C GLU A 169 10.24 9.14 -4.86
N ASP A 170 11.28 8.30 -4.91
CA ASP A 170 11.73 7.63 -6.13
C ASP A 170 10.69 6.62 -6.62
N SER A 171 10.13 5.82 -5.71
CA SER A 171 9.06 4.86 -6.03
C SER A 171 7.84 5.56 -6.59
N VAL A 172 7.38 6.65 -5.96
CA VAL A 172 6.21 7.41 -6.42
C VAL A 172 6.48 8.05 -7.78
N LYS A 173 7.66 8.64 -7.98
CA LYS A 173 8.06 9.24 -9.24
C LYS A 173 8.01 8.22 -10.38
N GLU A 174 8.65 7.08 -10.22
CA GLU A 174 8.69 6.03 -11.25
C GLU A 174 7.27 5.54 -11.59
N ILE A 175 6.44 5.27 -10.59
CA ILE A 175 5.07 4.79 -10.82
C ILE A 175 4.24 5.84 -11.56
N CYS A 176 4.39 7.13 -11.23
CA CYS A 176 3.72 8.22 -11.94
C CYS A 176 4.17 8.32 -13.40
N GLU A 177 5.47 8.16 -13.67
CA GLU A 177 6.00 8.15 -15.04
C GLU A 177 5.43 7.00 -15.88
N ILE A 178 5.35 5.79 -15.30
CA ILE A 178 4.73 4.63 -15.97
C ILE A 178 3.26 4.91 -16.26
N TYR A 179 2.52 5.45 -15.27
CA TYR A 179 1.11 5.82 -15.46
C TYR A 179 0.91 6.78 -16.63
N LEU A 180 1.72 7.84 -16.69
CA LEU A 180 1.63 8.86 -17.74
C LEU A 180 1.95 8.27 -19.13
N LYS A 181 2.99 7.43 -19.23
CA LYS A 181 3.34 6.73 -20.49
C LYS A 181 2.20 5.85 -20.99
N GLU A 182 1.59 5.04 -20.11
CA GLU A 182 0.48 4.16 -20.48
C GLU A 182 -0.80 4.91 -20.86
N LYS A 183 -1.02 6.10 -20.27
CA LYS A 183 -2.19 6.93 -20.62
C LYS A 183 -2.02 7.67 -21.93
N ASN A 184 -0.79 8.07 -22.27
CA ASN A 184 -0.50 8.75 -23.53
C ASN A 184 -0.50 7.80 -24.75
N ASN A 185 -0.35 6.49 -24.50
CA ASN A 185 -0.35 5.46 -25.54
C ASN A 185 -1.75 4.86 -25.81
N LYS A 186 -2.80 5.39 -25.16
CA LYS A 186 -4.22 5.01 -25.39
C LYS A 186 -5.00 6.15 -26.00
#